data_a287f42018a20773aaadb1461923e9b9
#
_entry.id   a287f42018a20773aaadb1461923e9b9
#
_cell.length_a   1.000
_cell.length_b   1.000
_cell.length_c   1.000
_cell.angle_alpha   90.00
_cell.angle_beta   90.00
_cell.angle_gamma   90.00
#
_symmetry.space_group_name_H-M   'P 1'
#
loop_
_entity.id
_entity.type
_entity.pdbx_description
1 polymer ?
#
loop_
_entity_poly.entity_id
_entity_poly.type
_entity_poly.pdbx_seq_one_letter_code
_entity_poly.pdbx_strand_id
1 'polypeptide(L)'
;AALEKYNPVVFERMEEKLDEYTLAGKSLDTVKLEKLEKELHERFPSSAVEKIKPEEGEESPILLHNNRTSWPFESVTRLYGFPLAHEVDPTPFLATFFIVFFALCLTDAGYGLMLFLIMFLMLKFFNLPKESTGLIKLLMWGGILTMVAGYFFGGYFGLTVEQAPGFMIENGAFKGQILNP
;
A
#
# COMPACT_ATOMS: atom_id res chain seq x y z
N ALA A 1 -10.53 -30.40 3.27
CA ALA A 1 -11.80 -31.17 3.17
C ALA A 1 -12.01 -32.15 4.34
N ALA A 2 -10.99 -32.88 4.81
CA ALA A 2 -11.12 -33.86 5.90
C ALA A 2 -11.09 -33.17 7.30
N LEU A 3 -10.28 -32.14 7.48
CA LEU A 3 -10.14 -31.38 8.73
C LEU A 3 -11.32 -30.45 8.98
N GLU A 4 -11.87 -29.85 7.95
CA GLU A 4 -13.05 -28.98 7.98
C GLU A 4 -14.29 -29.70 8.55
N LYS A 5 -14.38 -31.00 8.32
CA LYS A 5 -15.46 -31.86 8.81
C LYS A 5 -15.38 -32.12 10.34
N TYR A 6 -14.18 -32.00 10.92
CA TYR A 6 -13.95 -32.33 12.34
C TYR A 6 -13.97 -31.12 13.28
N ASN A 7 -13.50 -29.95 12.86
CA ASN A 7 -13.58 -28.75 13.69
C ASN A 7 -13.32 -27.46 12.86
N PRO A 8 -14.35 -26.75 12.42
CA PRO A 8 -14.20 -25.56 11.57
C PRO A 8 -13.38 -24.45 12.24
N VAL A 9 -13.46 -24.30 13.57
CA VAL A 9 -12.70 -23.28 14.30
C VAL A 9 -11.20 -23.57 14.30
N VAL A 10 -10.81 -24.86 14.29
CA VAL A 10 -9.41 -25.27 14.21
C VAL A 10 -8.87 -25.04 12.81
N PHE A 11 -9.68 -25.31 11.80
CA PHE A 11 -9.32 -25.09 10.39
C PHE A 11 -9.11 -23.60 10.10
N GLU A 12 -10.05 -22.74 10.48
CA GLU A 12 -9.96 -21.28 10.32
C GLU A 12 -8.72 -20.69 11.01
N ARG A 13 -8.40 -21.17 12.22
CA ARG A 13 -7.22 -20.74 12.97
C ARG A 13 -5.90 -21.28 12.38
N MET A 14 -5.95 -22.42 11.68
CA MET A 14 -4.81 -22.96 10.93
C MET A 14 -4.60 -22.20 9.64
N GLU A 15 -5.65 -21.82 8.92
CA GLU A 15 -5.56 -20.95 7.74
C GLU A 15 -4.97 -19.57 8.10
N GLU A 16 -5.47 -18.93 9.17
CA GLU A 16 -4.94 -17.65 9.65
C GLU A 16 -3.44 -17.73 9.98
N LYS A 17 -2.99 -18.84 10.59
CA LYS A 17 -1.58 -19.07 10.88
C LYS A 17 -0.77 -19.42 9.63
N LEU A 18 -1.30 -20.20 8.72
CA LEU A 18 -0.66 -20.48 7.44
C LEU A 18 -0.50 -19.20 6.61
N ASP A 19 -1.50 -18.34 6.60
CA ASP A 19 -1.44 -17.04 5.93
C ASP A 19 -0.37 -16.13 6.56
N GLU A 20 -0.23 -16.13 7.89
CA GLU A 20 0.83 -15.39 8.57
C GLU A 20 2.23 -15.87 8.15
N TYR A 21 2.42 -17.17 7.92
CA TYR A 21 3.69 -17.76 7.48
C TYR A 21 3.91 -17.69 5.96
N THR A 22 2.87 -17.80 5.15
CA THR A 22 2.94 -17.64 3.68
C THR A 22 3.09 -16.17 3.29
N LEU A 23 2.45 -15.25 4.01
CA LEU A 23 2.59 -13.81 3.83
C LEU A 23 4.01 -13.27 4.15
N ALA A 24 4.88 -14.05 4.78
CA ALA A 24 6.24 -13.63 5.07
C ALA A 24 7.22 -13.69 3.86
N GLY A 25 6.77 -14.08 2.65
CA GLY A 25 7.51 -13.93 1.37
C GLY A 25 8.91 -14.50 1.30
N LYS A 26 9.28 -15.30 2.27
CA LYS A 26 10.51 -16.09 2.23
C LYS A 26 10.10 -17.51 1.88
N SER A 27 10.77 -18.10 0.89
CA SER A 27 10.77 -19.56 0.77
C SER A 27 10.79 -20.09 2.20
N LEU A 28 9.83 -20.91 2.57
CA LEU A 28 9.82 -21.48 3.91
C LEU A 28 11.18 -22.15 4.11
N ASP A 29 12.11 -21.42 4.71
CA ASP A 29 13.41 -21.97 5.06
C ASP A 29 13.12 -23.23 5.88
N THR A 30 13.84 -24.30 5.62
CA THR A 30 13.68 -25.59 6.32
C THR A 30 13.56 -25.44 7.84
N VAL A 31 14.26 -24.45 8.40
CA VAL A 31 14.23 -24.08 9.82
C VAL A 31 12.85 -23.53 10.27
N LYS A 32 12.12 -22.86 9.38
CA LYS A 32 10.78 -22.33 9.71
C LYS A 32 9.72 -23.42 9.58
N LEU A 33 9.86 -24.29 8.59
CA LEU A 33 9.02 -25.48 8.45
C LEU A 33 9.12 -26.39 9.70
N GLU A 34 10.34 -26.68 10.16
CA GLU A 34 10.54 -27.47 11.38
C GLU A 34 9.95 -26.83 12.61
N LYS A 35 10.02 -25.48 12.73
CA LYS A 35 9.37 -24.76 13.83
C LYS A 35 7.85 -24.81 13.73
N LEU A 36 7.31 -24.60 12.53
CA LEU A 36 5.87 -24.69 12.28
C LEU A 36 5.36 -26.09 12.57
N GLU A 37 6.05 -27.12 12.09
CA GLU A 37 5.71 -28.52 12.33
C GLU A 37 5.71 -28.85 13.84
N LYS A 38 6.70 -28.34 14.57
CA LYS A 38 6.80 -28.51 16.01
C LYS A 38 5.68 -27.78 16.77
N GLU A 39 5.36 -26.53 16.44
CA GLU A 39 4.26 -25.78 17.04
C GLU A 39 2.90 -26.40 16.72
N LEU A 40 2.72 -26.89 15.50
CA LEU A 40 1.51 -27.60 15.09
C LEU A 40 1.36 -28.92 15.86
N HIS A 41 2.44 -29.69 15.97
CA HIS A 41 2.41 -30.98 16.68
C HIS A 41 2.20 -30.82 18.19
N GLU A 42 2.74 -29.75 18.80
CA GLU A 42 2.48 -29.44 20.22
C GLU A 42 1.03 -29.06 20.48
N ARG A 43 0.37 -28.37 19.56
CA ARG A 43 -1.04 -27.94 19.70
C ARG A 43 -2.05 -28.98 19.20
N PHE A 44 -1.67 -29.71 18.17
CA PHE A 44 -2.50 -30.69 17.48
C PHE A 44 -1.69 -31.99 17.24
N PRO A 45 -1.61 -32.89 18.23
CA PRO A 45 -0.76 -34.10 18.14
C PRO A 45 -1.09 -35.03 16.98
N SER A 46 -2.29 -34.92 16.41
CA SER A 46 -2.74 -35.73 15.26
C SER A 46 -2.54 -35.03 13.90
N SER A 47 -1.91 -33.85 13.87
CA SER A 47 -1.61 -33.16 12.61
C SER A 47 -0.30 -33.67 11.99
N ALA A 48 -0.28 -33.79 10.66
CA ALA A 48 0.91 -34.06 9.87
C ALA A 48 1.08 -32.97 8.83
N VAL A 49 2.31 -32.47 8.67
CA VAL A 49 2.67 -31.51 7.64
C VAL A 49 3.37 -32.25 6.52
N GLU A 50 2.78 -32.26 5.34
CA GLU A 50 3.36 -32.89 4.15
C GLU A 50 3.69 -31.84 3.10
N LYS A 51 4.89 -31.92 2.53
CA LYS A 51 5.30 -31.10 1.37
C LYS A 51 4.71 -31.67 0.11
N ILE A 52 3.74 -30.99 -0.43
CA ILE A 52 3.14 -31.31 -1.72
C ILE A 52 3.88 -30.52 -2.81
N LYS A 53 4.24 -31.17 -3.92
CA LYS A 53 4.75 -30.46 -5.09
C LYS A 53 3.57 -29.79 -5.79
N PRO A 54 3.71 -28.52 -6.21
CA PRO A 54 2.67 -27.86 -6.98
C PRO A 54 2.39 -28.64 -8.28
N GLU A 55 1.14 -28.71 -8.69
CA GLU A 55 0.74 -29.29 -9.96
C GLU A 55 1.17 -28.40 -11.13
N GLU A 56 1.35 -28.99 -12.32
CA GLU A 56 1.66 -28.22 -13.53
C GLU A 56 0.51 -27.24 -13.83
N GLY A 57 0.78 -25.95 -13.72
CA GLY A 57 -0.21 -24.86 -13.91
C GLY A 57 -0.77 -24.27 -12.63
N GLU A 58 -0.37 -24.77 -11.47
CA GLU A 58 -0.71 -24.16 -10.18
C GLU A 58 0.15 -22.91 -9.93
N GLU A 59 -0.50 -21.75 -9.82
CA GLU A 59 0.18 -20.49 -9.54
C GLU A 59 0.49 -20.39 -8.06
N SER A 60 1.77 -20.23 -7.74
CA SER A 60 2.21 -20.00 -6.35
C SER A 60 1.68 -18.65 -5.86
N PRO A 61 1.13 -18.57 -4.63
CA PRO A 61 0.78 -17.30 -4.03
C PRO A 61 2.02 -16.40 -3.91
N ILE A 62 1.89 -15.17 -4.39
CA ILE A 62 2.99 -14.21 -4.43
C ILE A 62 2.83 -13.21 -3.29
N LEU A 63 3.91 -12.98 -2.56
CA LEU A 63 4.02 -11.89 -1.62
C LEU A 63 4.93 -10.80 -2.19
N LEU A 64 4.36 -9.61 -2.33
CA LEU A 64 5.13 -8.42 -2.68
C LEU A 64 5.98 -8.01 -1.47
N HIS A 65 7.29 -7.82 -1.68
CA HIS A 65 8.21 -7.33 -0.68
C HIS A 65 8.81 -6.01 -1.11
N ASN A 66 8.14 -4.93 -0.77
CA ASN A 66 8.54 -3.60 -1.17
C ASN A 66 9.21 -2.81 -0.06
N ASN A 67 10.06 -1.87 -0.45
CA ASN A 67 10.66 -0.90 0.45
C ASN A 67 9.57 -0.06 1.14
N ARG A 68 9.92 0.54 2.28
CA ARG A 68 9.02 1.37 3.08
C ARG A 68 8.34 2.51 2.30
N THR A 69 8.99 3.00 1.25
CA THR A 69 8.47 4.05 0.36
C THR A 69 7.49 3.51 -0.69
N SER A 70 7.76 2.33 -1.26
CA SER A 70 6.92 1.71 -2.30
C SER A 70 5.77 0.88 -1.72
N TRP A 71 5.91 0.40 -0.49
CA TRP A 71 4.89 -0.41 0.20
C TRP A 71 3.47 0.20 0.18
N PRO A 72 3.25 1.53 0.37
CA PRO A 72 1.91 2.10 0.29
C PRO A 72 1.22 1.90 -1.06
N PHE A 73 2.01 1.76 -2.13
CA PHE A 73 1.53 1.60 -3.51
C PHE A 73 1.18 0.16 -3.87
N GLU A 74 1.53 -0.83 -3.04
CA GLU A 74 1.06 -2.21 -3.20
C GLU A 74 -0.46 -2.30 -3.21
N SER A 75 -1.16 -1.39 -2.50
CA SER A 75 -2.61 -1.31 -2.54
C SER A 75 -3.15 -1.06 -3.96
N VAL A 76 -2.44 -0.25 -4.75
CA VAL A 76 -2.78 0.02 -6.15
C VAL A 76 -2.43 -1.19 -7.03
N THR A 77 -1.25 -1.78 -6.83
CA THR A 77 -0.84 -2.98 -7.57
C THR A 77 -1.84 -4.12 -7.37
N ARG A 78 -2.32 -4.32 -6.15
CA ARG A 78 -3.34 -5.34 -5.82
C ARG A 78 -4.67 -5.12 -6.53
N LEU A 79 -5.07 -3.87 -6.82
CA LEU A 79 -6.29 -3.56 -7.57
C LEU A 79 -6.20 -3.99 -9.03
N TYR A 80 -5.00 -3.98 -9.62
CA TYR A 80 -4.76 -4.43 -10.99
C TYR A 80 -4.44 -5.91 -11.10
N GLY A 81 -4.14 -6.58 -9.99
CA GLY A 81 -3.74 -7.99 -9.92
C GLY A 81 -2.28 -8.15 -9.47
N PHE A 82 -1.98 -9.33 -8.95
CA PHE A 82 -0.60 -9.68 -8.60
C PHE A 82 0.20 -10.05 -9.84
N PRO A 83 1.49 -9.68 -9.90
CA PRO A 83 2.38 -10.18 -10.95
C PRO A 83 2.55 -11.70 -10.82
N LEU A 84 2.89 -12.38 -11.89
CA LEU A 84 3.20 -13.81 -11.85
C LEU A 84 4.55 -14.05 -11.12
N ALA A 85 4.77 -15.28 -10.63
CA ALA A 85 5.96 -15.63 -9.83
C ALA A 85 7.30 -15.38 -10.53
N HIS A 86 7.29 -15.32 -11.86
CA HIS A 86 8.46 -15.04 -12.70
C HIS A 86 8.53 -13.60 -13.22
N GLU A 87 7.55 -12.76 -12.89
CA GLU A 87 7.50 -11.37 -13.31
C GLU A 87 8.16 -10.43 -12.29
N VAL A 88 8.61 -9.29 -12.77
CA VAL A 88 9.18 -8.25 -11.92
C VAL A 88 8.04 -7.49 -11.23
N ASP A 89 8.21 -7.20 -9.96
CA ASP A 89 7.25 -6.39 -9.21
C ASP A 89 7.11 -4.99 -9.83
N PRO A 90 5.94 -4.62 -10.35
CA PRO A 90 5.72 -3.32 -10.97
C PRO A 90 5.56 -2.19 -9.93
N THR A 91 5.39 -2.50 -8.65
CA THR A 91 5.05 -1.53 -7.60
C THR A 91 6.02 -0.35 -7.49
N PRO A 92 7.37 -0.51 -7.54
CA PRO A 92 8.28 0.62 -7.45
C PRO A 92 8.16 1.60 -8.62
N PHE A 93 7.96 1.07 -9.84
CA PHE A 93 7.77 1.89 -11.04
C PHE A 93 6.41 2.60 -10.98
N LEU A 94 5.35 1.84 -10.67
CA LEU A 94 4.01 2.36 -10.50
C LEU A 94 3.97 3.46 -9.44
N ALA A 95 4.64 3.29 -8.31
CA ALA A 95 4.71 4.28 -7.24
C ALA A 95 5.25 5.63 -7.73
N THR A 96 6.35 5.61 -8.49
CA THR A 96 6.99 6.82 -9.01
C THR A 96 6.07 7.57 -9.97
N PHE A 97 5.54 6.88 -10.96
CA PHE A 97 4.66 7.51 -11.95
C PHE A 97 3.32 7.93 -11.34
N PHE A 98 2.72 7.09 -10.51
CA PHE A 98 1.44 7.39 -9.87
C PHE A 98 1.50 8.69 -9.08
N ILE A 99 2.51 8.85 -8.21
CA ILE A 99 2.59 10.02 -7.34
C ILE A 99 2.83 11.31 -8.11
N VAL A 100 3.64 11.25 -9.19
CA VAL A 100 3.88 12.40 -10.08
C VAL A 100 2.61 12.78 -10.83
N PHE A 101 1.95 11.83 -11.48
CA PHE A 101 0.70 12.09 -12.20
C PHE A 101 -0.43 12.55 -11.27
N PHE A 102 -0.53 11.96 -10.08
CA PHE A 102 -1.50 12.38 -9.07
C PHE A 102 -1.31 13.86 -8.71
N ALA A 103 -0.05 14.27 -8.46
CA ALA A 103 0.27 15.65 -8.14
C ALA A 103 -0.01 16.61 -9.29
N LEU A 104 0.31 16.21 -10.53
CA LEU A 104 0.05 17.01 -11.73
C LEU A 104 -1.44 17.11 -12.08
N CYS A 105 -2.24 16.08 -11.79
CA CYS A 105 -3.67 16.12 -12.04
C CYS A 105 -4.41 17.05 -11.07
N LEU A 106 -3.98 17.14 -9.82
CA LEU A 106 -4.61 18.01 -8.84
C LEU A 106 -4.07 19.46 -8.91
N THR A 107 -2.77 19.63 -9.06
CA THR A 107 -2.03 20.91 -9.16
C THR A 107 -2.56 22.05 -8.28
N ASP A 108 -2.95 21.75 -7.04
CA ASP A 108 -3.51 22.71 -6.10
C ASP A 108 -2.88 22.58 -4.71
N ALA A 109 -2.18 23.63 -4.28
CA ALA A 109 -1.47 23.64 -3.00
C ALA A 109 -2.41 23.58 -1.80
N GLY A 110 -3.57 24.20 -1.89
CA GLY A 110 -4.56 24.22 -0.82
C GLY A 110 -5.21 22.84 -0.61
N TYR A 111 -5.66 22.22 -1.69
CA TYR A 111 -6.21 20.85 -1.63
C TYR A 111 -5.13 19.83 -1.27
N GLY A 112 -3.89 19.99 -1.76
CA GLY A 112 -2.76 19.15 -1.38
C GLY A 112 -2.49 19.18 0.13
N LEU A 113 -2.47 20.40 0.72
CA LEU A 113 -2.30 20.58 2.16
C LEU A 113 -3.46 19.96 2.95
N MET A 114 -4.70 20.19 2.51
CA MET A 114 -5.89 19.63 3.15
C MET A 114 -5.86 18.10 3.13
N LEU A 115 -5.54 17.51 1.99
CA LEU A 115 -5.42 16.06 1.84
C LEU A 115 -4.34 15.50 2.77
N PHE A 116 -3.16 16.12 2.80
CA PHE A 116 -2.08 15.73 3.71
C PHE A 116 -2.53 15.76 5.18
N LEU A 117 -3.15 16.86 5.62
CA LEU A 117 -3.59 17.03 7.00
C LEU A 117 -4.64 15.99 7.40
N ILE A 118 -5.64 15.77 6.54
CA ILE A 118 -6.69 14.76 6.80
C ILE A 118 -6.08 13.36 6.92
N MET A 119 -5.22 12.97 6.00
CA MET A 119 -4.59 11.65 6.01
C MET A 119 -3.63 11.49 7.20
N PHE A 120 -2.90 12.53 7.55
CA PHE A 120 -2.03 12.56 8.73
C PHE A 120 -2.83 12.40 10.04
N LEU A 121 -3.93 13.12 10.18
CA LEU A 121 -4.83 13.01 11.33
C LEU A 121 -5.46 11.62 11.43
N MET A 122 -5.88 11.07 10.30
CA MET A 122 -6.38 9.69 10.26
C MET A 122 -5.36 8.67 10.75
N LEU A 123 -4.11 8.76 10.32
CA LEU A 123 -3.04 7.88 10.79
C LEU A 123 -2.71 8.07 12.27
N LYS A 124 -2.89 9.29 12.81
CA LYS A 124 -2.56 9.60 14.20
C LYS A 124 -3.64 9.18 15.18
N PHE A 125 -4.92 9.36 14.81
CA PHE A 125 -6.03 9.19 15.75
C PHE A 125 -6.78 7.86 15.59
N PHE A 126 -6.64 7.19 14.44
CA PHE A 126 -7.37 5.95 14.16
C PHE A 126 -6.40 4.76 14.05
N ASN A 127 -6.72 3.68 14.76
CA ASN A 127 -6.04 2.40 14.58
C ASN A 127 -6.63 1.69 13.36
N LEU A 128 -5.99 1.87 12.21
CA LEU A 128 -6.47 1.37 10.94
C LEU A 128 -5.84 0.01 10.60
N PRO A 129 -6.57 -0.88 9.92
CA PRO A 129 -6.02 -2.13 9.41
C PRO A 129 -4.83 -1.85 8.47
N LYS A 130 -3.88 -2.79 8.38
CA LYS A 130 -2.67 -2.65 7.56
C LYS A 130 -2.97 -2.30 6.10
N GLU A 131 -4.01 -2.89 5.53
CA GLU A 131 -4.44 -2.65 4.15
C GLU A 131 -4.85 -1.19 3.90
N SER A 132 -5.71 -0.65 4.77
CA SER A 132 -6.15 0.75 4.70
C SER A 132 -5.02 1.73 4.98
N THR A 133 -4.07 1.37 5.85
CA THR A 133 -2.90 2.18 6.18
C THR A 133 -2.02 2.44 4.95
N GLY A 134 -1.90 1.47 4.04
CA GLY A 134 -1.17 1.64 2.78
C GLY A 134 -1.77 2.76 1.94
N LEU A 135 -3.07 2.68 1.64
CA LEU A 135 -3.79 3.67 0.85
C LEU A 135 -3.73 5.08 1.47
N ILE A 136 -3.89 5.19 2.79
CA ILE A 136 -3.84 6.47 3.49
C ILE A 136 -2.44 7.10 3.42
N LYS A 137 -1.38 6.31 3.56
CA LYS A 137 0.00 6.80 3.36
C LYS A 137 0.27 7.23 1.93
N LEU A 138 -0.26 6.49 0.94
CA LEU A 138 -0.18 6.87 -0.46
C LEU A 138 -0.81 8.24 -0.70
N LEU A 139 -2.05 8.46 -0.23
CA LEU A 139 -2.74 9.74 -0.35
C LEU A 139 -2.02 10.86 0.43
N MET A 140 -1.44 10.55 1.57
CA MET A 140 -0.63 11.51 2.33
C MET A 140 0.60 11.98 1.53
N TRP A 141 1.36 11.06 0.92
CA TRP A 141 2.48 11.39 0.05
C TRP A 141 2.03 12.14 -1.21
N GLY A 142 0.90 11.70 -1.81
CA GLY A 142 0.25 12.40 -2.92
C GLY A 142 -0.08 13.84 -2.56
N GLY A 143 -0.65 14.08 -1.37
CA GLY A 143 -0.95 15.42 -0.86
C GLY A 143 0.27 16.34 -0.76
N ILE A 144 1.41 15.81 -0.30
CA ILE A 144 2.67 16.57 -0.22
C ILE A 144 3.13 17.00 -1.63
N LEU A 145 3.17 16.06 -2.58
CA LEU A 145 3.60 16.39 -3.94
C LEU A 145 2.60 17.31 -4.65
N THR A 146 1.31 17.12 -4.42
CA THR A 146 0.27 18.03 -4.94
C THR A 146 0.44 19.45 -4.40
N MET A 147 0.78 19.60 -3.12
CA MET A 147 1.09 20.91 -2.53
C MET A 147 2.29 21.58 -3.22
N VAL A 148 3.35 20.80 -3.49
CA VAL A 148 4.53 21.31 -4.20
C VAL A 148 4.17 21.69 -5.64
N ALA A 149 3.47 20.81 -6.36
CA ALA A 149 3.03 21.09 -7.72
C ALA A 149 2.12 22.33 -7.76
N GLY A 150 1.13 22.40 -6.90
CA GLY A 150 0.21 23.54 -6.80
C GLY A 150 0.92 24.87 -6.52
N TYR A 151 1.98 24.85 -5.72
CA TYR A 151 2.80 26.03 -5.49
C TYR A 151 3.49 26.51 -6.76
N PHE A 152 4.06 25.61 -7.57
CA PHE A 152 4.72 25.96 -8.82
C PHE A 152 3.75 26.39 -9.93
N PHE A 153 2.55 25.82 -9.97
CA PHE A 153 1.51 26.17 -10.94
C PHE A 153 0.61 27.32 -10.48
N GLY A 154 0.70 27.74 -9.21
CA GLY A 154 -0.14 28.80 -8.65
C GLY A 154 -1.57 28.40 -8.37
N GLY A 155 -1.84 27.10 -8.15
CA GLY A 155 -3.15 26.59 -7.76
C GLY A 155 -3.37 26.69 -6.26
N TYR A 156 -4.40 27.43 -5.84
CA TYR A 156 -4.79 27.58 -4.44
C TYR A 156 -6.31 27.55 -4.31
N PHE A 157 -6.89 26.40 -3.99
CA PHE A 157 -8.34 26.19 -3.83
C PHE A 157 -9.17 26.64 -5.05
N GLY A 158 -8.59 26.63 -6.24
CA GLY A 158 -9.23 27.13 -7.45
C GLY A 158 -9.45 28.65 -7.45
N LEU A 159 -8.79 29.41 -6.57
CA LEU A 159 -8.90 30.86 -6.53
C LEU A 159 -8.19 31.49 -7.73
N THR A 160 -8.84 32.50 -8.31
CA THR A 160 -8.20 33.37 -9.30
C THR A 160 -7.36 34.44 -8.61
N VAL A 161 -6.40 35.03 -9.32
CA VAL A 161 -5.53 36.11 -8.80
C VAL A 161 -6.36 37.27 -8.24
N GLU A 162 -7.52 37.55 -8.85
CA GLU A 162 -8.42 38.63 -8.41
C GLU A 162 -9.13 38.33 -7.08
N GLN A 163 -9.35 37.05 -6.78
CA GLN A 163 -10.03 36.60 -5.56
C GLN A 163 -9.05 36.33 -4.41
N ALA A 164 -7.78 36.22 -4.72
CA ALA A 164 -6.77 35.87 -3.74
C ALA A 164 -6.41 37.04 -2.83
N PRO A 165 -6.13 36.78 -1.54
CA PRO A 165 -5.61 37.79 -0.63
C PRO A 165 -4.30 38.39 -1.13
N GLY A 166 -4.14 39.71 -1.00
CA GLY A 166 -2.99 40.44 -1.55
C GLY A 166 -1.62 39.95 -1.07
N PHE A 167 -1.54 39.27 0.10
CA PHE A 167 -0.29 38.68 0.59
C PHE A 167 0.18 37.46 -0.23
N MET A 168 -0.71 36.84 -0.97
CA MET A 168 -0.42 35.68 -1.85
C MET A 168 -0.03 36.10 -3.27
N ILE A 169 -0.16 37.40 -3.61
CA ILE A 169 0.08 37.90 -4.94
C ILE A 169 1.39 38.71 -4.97
N GLU A 170 2.15 38.52 -6.02
CA GLU A 170 3.36 39.28 -6.34
C GLU A 170 3.45 39.48 -7.84
N ASN A 171 3.62 40.74 -8.29
CA ASN A 171 3.71 41.08 -9.71
C ASN A 171 2.54 40.59 -10.58
N GLY A 172 1.32 40.51 -10.04
CA GLY A 172 0.14 40.06 -10.78
C GLY A 172 -0.02 38.54 -10.92
N ALA A 173 0.79 37.75 -10.22
CA ALA A 173 0.72 36.30 -10.15
C ALA A 173 0.79 35.80 -8.72
N PHE A 174 0.49 34.52 -8.47
CA PHE A 174 0.69 33.93 -7.17
C PHE A 174 2.19 33.85 -6.83
N LYS A 175 2.54 34.13 -5.56
CA LYS A 175 3.91 34.00 -5.08
C LYS A 175 4.44 32.59 -5.30
N GLY A 176 5.59 32.47 -5.97
CA GLY A 176 6.24 31.19 -6.25
C GLY A 176 5.74 30.52 -7.53
N GLN A 177 4.74 31.07 -8.22
CA GLN A 177 4.30 30.56 -9.52
C GLN A 177 5.41 30.73 -10.55
N ILE A 178 5.89 29.62 -11.10
CA ILE A 178 6.92 29.59 -12.16
C ILE A 178 6.29 29.14 -13.48
N LEU A 179 5.31 28.26 -13.41
CA LEU A 179 4.64 27.67 -14.57
C LEU A 179 3.25 28.31 -14.71
N ASN A 180 2.97 28.83 -15.89
CA ASN A 180 1.65 29.32 -16.23
C ASN A 180 0.93 28.17 -16.96
N PRO A 181 -0.20 27.65 -16.44
CA PRO A 181 -0.92 26.53 -17.06
C PRO A 181 -1.55 26.93 -18.40
#